data_4afed076636d99c5a87d7827978384f8
#
_entry.id   4afed076636d99c5a87d7827978384f8
#
_cell.length_a   1.000
_cell.length_b   1.000
_cell.length_c   1.000
_cell.angle_alpha   90.00
_cell.angle_beta   90.00
_cell.angle_gamma   90.00
#
_symmetry.space_group_name_H-M   'P 1'
#
loop_
_entity.id
_entity.type
_entity.pdbx_description
1 polymer ?
#
loop_
_entity_poly.entity_id
_entity_poly.type
_entity_poly.pdbx_seq_one_letter_code
_entity_poly.pdbx_strand_id
1 'polypeptide(L)'
;MPPPRSSAAPTLAELRRLTESAGGSAGAAGPDAAPTLPFGVAGLDAALPGGGLALGALHQIHEGGPRGRYAATAVLFAGGILARLDGPVLWCLHSRDLFAPALARVGLHPDRVVYCETWRDAEVLPAMEEGLRHRGLAGVVGELTRMALTPSRRLQLAAEGSGVTALVVHRLCAGEAAEPEPSAARTRWRVAPAPPEGIDRRMDRRLGRPRWRLELQRCRGGAPGGWIVEACDAQGRLAIPAVLADRPAAPERVLRRAVR
;
A
#
# COMPACT_ATOMS: atom_id res chain seq x y z
N MET A 1 -1.14 -53.42 -19.07
CA MET A 1 -1.77 -52.69 -17.95
C MET A 1 -0.64 -52.13 -17.10
N PRO A 2 -0.37 -50.82 -17.08
CA PRO A 2 0.60 -50.22 -16.18
C PRO A 2 -0.07 -49.98 -14.81
N PRO A 3 0.69 -50.02 -13.69
CA PRO A 3 0.16 -49.84 -12.37
C PRO A 3 -0.21 -48.37 -12.06
N PRO A 4 -1.15 -48.11 -11.15
CA PRO A 4 -1.61 -46.77 -10.81
C PRO A 4 -0.51 -46.01 -10.05
N ARG A 5 -0.28 -44.75 -10.46
CA ARG A 5 0.60 -43.82 -9.73
C ARG A 5 -0.10 -43.41 -8.43
N SER A 6 0.43 -43.85 -7.32
CA SER A 6 0.04 -43.36 -5.98
C SER A 6 0.46 -41.91 -5.83
N SER A 7 -0.51 -40.99 -5.84
CA SER A 7 -0.32 -39.60 -5.45
C SER A 7 -0.36 -39.53 -3.92
N ALA A 8 0.79 -39.69 -3.29
CA ALA A 8 0.90 -39.39 -1.86
C ALA A 8 0.85 -37.86 -1.67
N ALA A 9 -0.02 -37.42 -0.76
CA ALA A 9 -0.07 -36.01 -0.38
C ALA A 9 1.29 -35.57 0.21
N PRO A 10 1.79 -34.37 -0.13
CA PRO A 10 3.08 -33.90 0.35
C PRO A 10 3.09 -33.81 1.86
N THR A 11 4.17 -34.25 2.47
CA THR A 11 4.36 -34.19 3.92
C THR A 11 4.56 -32.74 4.38
N LEU A 12 4.23 -32.46 5.65
CA LEU A 12 4.41 -31.13 6.26
C LEU A 12 5.86 -30.62 6.13
N ALA A 13 6.83 -31.50 6.05
CA ALA A 13 8.24 -31.17 5.83
C ALA A 13 8.52 -30.72 4.39
N GLU A 14 7.87 -31.33 3.40
CA GLU A 14 7.96 -30.91 1.98
C GLU A 14 7.26 -29.58 1.72
N LEU A 15 6.11 -29.36 2.36
CA LEU A 15 5.41 -28.05 2.30
C LEU A 15 6.27 -26.93 2.91
N ARG A 16 6.96 -27.19 4.03
CA ARG A 16 7.91 -26.23 4.62
C ARG A 16 9.08 -25.93 3.69
N ARG A 17 9.68 -26.92 3.06
CA ARG A 17 10.77 -26.72 2.09
C ARG A 17 10.33 -25.95 0.86
N LEU A 18 9.11 -26.16 0.35
CA LEU A 18 8.56 -25.41 -0.78
C LEU A 18 8.28 -23.95 -0.44
N THR A 19 7.86 -23.67 0.80
CA THR A 19 7.70 -22.27 1.27
C THR A 19 9.04 -21.58 1.54
N GLU A 20 10.07 -22.31 1.98
CA GLU A 20 11.43 -21.78 2.18
C GLU A 20 12.17 -21.51 0.84
N SER A 21 11.91 -22.29 -0.20
CA SER A 21 12.54 -22.10 -1.52
C SER A 21 11.86 -21.01 -2.38
N ALA A 22 10.62 -20.62 -2.07
CA ALA A 22 9.93 -19.52 -2.76
C ALA A 22 10.28 -18.14 -2.19
N GLY A 23 10.99 -18.09 -1.04
CA GLY A 23 11.45 -16.85 -0.40
C GLY A 23 12.85 -16.47 -0.86
N GLY A 24 12.96 -15.80 -2.03
CA GLY A 24 14.22 -15.20 -2.48
C GLY A 24 14.74 -14.18 -1.48
N SER A 25 15.94 -14.42 -0.94
CA SER A 25 16.88 -13.50 -0.30
C SER A 25 16.29 -12.39 0.58
N ALA A 26 15.74 -12.77 1.74
CA ALA A 26 15.51 -11.83 2.83
C ALA A 26 16.80 -11.75 3.67
N GLY A 27 17.33 -10.52 3.82
CA GLY A 27 18.41 -10.25 4.76
C GLY A 27 18.08 -10.80 6.15
N ALA A 28 19.07 -11.34 6.85
CA ALA A 28 18.97 -12.06 8.10
C ALA A 28 18.19 -11.27 9.18
N ALA A 29 16.90 -11.55 9.31
CA ALA A 29 16.10 -11.16 10.46
C ALA A 29 16.26 -12.25 11.51
N GLY A 30 16.53 -11.86 12.76
CA GLY A 30 16.58 -12.79 13.90
C GLY A 30 15.24 -13.52 14.09
N PRO A 31 15.23 -14.63 14.84
CA PRO A 31 14.07 -15.53 14.98
C PRO A 31 12.78 -14.90 15.55
N ASP A 32 12.84 -13.68 16.07
CA ASP A 32 11.70 -12.93 16.64
C ASP A 32 11.22 -11.75 15.78
N ALA A 33 11.71 -11.57 14.55
CA ALA A 33 11.28 -10.47 13.70
C ALA A 33 9.89 -10.75 13.12
N ALA A 34 8.94 -9.84 13.38
CA ALA A 34 7.61 -9.88 12.77
C ALA A 34 7.73 -9.95 11.22
N PRO A 35 6.90 -10.75 10.55
CA PRO A 35 6.94 -10.86 9.10
C PRO A 35 6.73 -9.49 8.45
N THR A 36 7.45 -9.24 7.34
CA THR A 36 7.39 -7.99 6.62
C THR A 36 7.02 -8.19 5.15
N LEU A 37 6.41 -7.19 4.55
CA LEU A 37 6.06 -7.12 3.13
C LEU A 37 6.96 -6.09 2.45
N PRO A 38 8.01 -6.49 1.70
CA PRO A 38 8.85 -5.56 0.95
C PRO A 38 8.04 -4.87 -0.15
N PHE A 39 8.27 -3.58 -0.37
CA PHE A 39 7.63 -2.85 -1.47
C PHE A 39 8.30 -3.10 -2.82
N GLY A 40 9.53 -3.62 -2.82
CA GLY A 40 10.34 -3.83 -4.02
C GLY A 40 11.04 -2.55 -4.50
N VAL A 41 11.08 -1.52 -3.65
CA VAL A 41 11.76 -0.25 -3.88
C VAL A 41 12.88 -0.12 -2.85
N ALA A 42 14.11 -0.36 -3.25
CA ALA A 42 15.25 -0.54 -2.34
C ALA A 42 15.41 0.60 -1.30
N GLY A 43 15.28 1.85 -1.73
CA GLY A 43 15.39 3.01 -0.81
C GLY A 43 14.22 3.12 0.16
N LEU A 44 13.03 2.64 -0.21
CA LEU A 44 11.85 2.61 0.65
C LEU A 44 11.96 1.43 1.63
N ASP A 45 12.31 0.26 1.14
CA ASP A 45 12.46 -0.94 1.96
C ASP A 45 13.58 -0.77 3.00
N ALA A 46 14.68 -0.12 2.64
CA ALA A 46 15.76 0.19 3.57
C ALA A 46 15.37 1.16 4.71
N ALA A 47 14.35 1.99 4.52
CA ALA A 47 13.83 2.89 5.56
C ALA A 47 12.92 2.19 6.58
N LEU A 48 12.48 0.96 6.27
CA LEU A 48 11.58 0.18 7.09
C LEU A 48 12.33 -0.91 7.86
N PRO A 49 12.05 -1.13 9.15
CA PRO A 49 12.62 -2.22 9.91
C PRO A 49 12.27 -3.58 9.28
N GLY A 50 13.27 -4.43 9.13
CA GLY A 50 13.09 -5.74 8.48
C GLY A 50 12.92 -5.69 6.97
N GLY A 51 13.19 -4.53 6.32
CA GLY A 51 13.17 -4.39 4.87
C GLY A 51 11.78 -4.38 4.23
N GLY A 52 10.74 -4.00 4.97
CA GLY A 52 9.37 -3.96 4.45
C GLY A 52 8.33 -3.51 5.45
N LEU A 53 7.08 -3.42 5.02
CA LEU A 53 5.94 -3.11 5.87
C LEU A 53 5.70 -4.26 6.86
N ALA A 54 5.70 -3.98 8.16
CA ALA A 54 5.45 -5.00 9.19
C ALA A 54 4.03 -5.57 9.05
N LEU A 55 3.89 -6.89 8.97
CA LEU A 55 2.58 -7.56 8.96
C LEU A 55 2.07 -7.77 10.39
N GLY A 56 0.76 -7.96 10.54
CA GLY A 56 0.14 -8.09 11.86
C GLY A 56 0.28 -6.80 12.69
N ALA A 57 0.26 -5.64 12.05
CA ALA A 57 0.43 -4.34 12.70
C ALA A 57 -0.55 -3.31 12.13
N LEU A 58 -0.74 -2.22 12.86
CA LEU A 58 -1.54 -1.08 12.41
C LEU A 58 -0.67 -0.10 11.62
N HIS A 59 -1.16 0.31 10.46
CA HIS A 59 -0.58 1.35 9.62
C HIS A 59 -1.62 2.42 9.30
N GLN A 60 -1.19 3.68 9.28
CA GLN A 60 -2.00 4.81 8.89
C GLN A 60 -1.60 5.32 7.52
N ILE A 61 -2.58 5.62 6.69
CA ILE A 61 -2.41 6.17 5.35
C ILE A 61 -3.24 7.45 5.27
N HIS A 62 -2.59 8.59 5.14
CA HIS A 62 -3.23 9.89 5.03
C HIS A 62 -3.29 10.32 3.57
N GLU A 63 -4.42 10.89 3.17
CA GLU A 63 -4.54 11.60 1.90
C GLU A 63 -3.57 12.79 1.90
N GLY A 64 -2.82 12.96 0.81
CA GLY A 64 -1.81 14.01 0.69
C GLY A 64 -2.35 15.42 0.46
N GLY A 65 -3.68 15.59 0.46
CA GLY A 65 -4.37 16.86 0.24
C GLY A 65 -5.88 16.67 0.12
N PRO A 66 -6.62 17.67 -0.39
CA PRO A 66 -8.09 17.65 -0.45
C PRO A 66 -8.65 16.41 -1.14
N ARG A 67 -9.67 15.79 -0.52
CA ARG A 67 -10.28 14.50 -0.89
C ARG A 67 -10.61 14.37 -2.38
N GLY A 68 -11.16 15.37 -3.02
CA GLY A 68 -11.55 15.31 -4.42
C GLY A 68 -10.43 14.97 -5.42
N ARG A 69 -9.16 15.15 -5.02
CA ARG A 69 -7.99 14.86 -5.87
C ARG A 69 -7.11 13.74 -5.35
N TYR A 70 -7.18 13.43 -4.06
CA TYR A 70 -6.19 12.61 -3.36
C TYR A 70 -6.78 11.30 -2.80
N ALA A 71 -8.10 11.21 -2.61
CA ALA A 71 -8.77 10.06 -2.02
C ALA A 71 -8.42 8.73 -2.74
N ALA A 72 -8.51 8.71 -4.05
CA ALA A 72 -8.24 7.50 -4.83
C ALA A 72 -6.81 6.99 -4.64
N THR A 73 -5.82 7.88 -4.47
CA THR A 73 -4.41 7.50 -4.35
C THR A 73 -4.14 6.74 -3.05
N ALA A 74 -4.68 7.23 -1.93
CA ALA A 74 -4.53 6.59 -0.62
C ALA A 74 -5.22 5.21 -0.58
N VAL A 75 -6.42 5.12 -1.14
CA VAL A 75 -7.20 3.87 -1.25
C VAL A 75 -6.49 2.85 -2.14
N LEU A 76 -5.97 3.26 -3.30
CA LEU A 76 -5.25 2.38 -4.21
C LEU A 76 -3.91 1.91 -3.62
N PHE A 77 -3.24 2.75 -2.83
CA PHE A 77 -2.04 2.33 -2.11
C PHE A 77 -2.35 1.25 -1.06
N ALA A 78 -3.43 1.43 -0.27
CA ALA A 78 -3.92 0.41 0.65
C ALA A 78 -4.30 -0.88 -0.09
N GLY A 79 -5.02 -0.76 -1.21
CA GLY A 79 -5.40 -1.89 -2.06
C GLY A 79 -4.20 -2.66 -2.60
N GLY A 80 -3.15 -1.96 -3.06
CA GLY A 80 -1.92 -2.57 -3.55
C GLY A 80 -1.14 -3.34 -2.47
N ILE A 81 -1.13 -2.86 -1.23
CA ILE A 81 -0.56 -3.60 -0.09
C ILE A 81 -1.34 -4.91 0.11
N LEU A 82 -2.68 -4.83 0.20
CA LEU A 82 -3.54 -5.97 0.48
C LEU A 82 -3.64 -6.96 -0.68
N ALA A 83 -3.46 -6.52 -1.91
CA ALA A 83 -3.40 -7.38 -3.09
C ALA A 83 -2.30 -8.44 -2.99
N ARG A 84 -1.22 -8.15 -2.26
CA ARG A 84 -0.04 -8.99 -2.09
C ARG A 84 -0.11 -9.90 -0.86
N LEU A 85 -1.18 -9.84 -0.10
CA LEU A 85 -1.45 -10.73 1.03
C LEU A 85 -2.49 -11.77 0.61
N ASP A 86 -2.34 -12.99 1.07
CA ASP A 86 -3.27 -14.07 0.76
C ASP A 86 -4.49 -14.05 1.67
N GLY A 87 -5.69 -14.26 1.09
CA GLY A 87 -6.95 -14.35 1.83
C GLY A 87 -7.90 -13.18 1.60
N PRO A 88 -9.08 -13.21 2.22
CA PRO A 88 -10.09 -12.16 2.12
C PRO A 88 -9.70 -10.92 2.92
N VAL A 89 -10.23 -9.78 2.51
CA VAL A 89 -10.02 -8.45 3.10
C VAL A 89 -11.36 -7.92 3.60
N LEU A 90 -11.40 -7.45 4.84
CA LEU A 90 -12.54 -6.68 5.34
C LEU A 90 -12.29 -5.18 5.13
N TRP A 91 -13.21 -4.51 4.45
CA TRP A 91 -13.13 -3.07 4.19
C TRP A 91 -14.29 -2.33 4.87
N CYS A 92 -14.00 -1.65 5.98
CA CYS A 92 -14.98 -0.92 6.77
C CYS A 92 -15.02 0.56 6.33
N LEU A 93 -16.18 1.03 5.94
CA LEU A 93 -16.38 2.41 5.45
C LEU A 93 -17.77 2.93 5.82
N HIS A 94 -17.91 4.24 5.95
CA HIS A 94 -19.22 4.88 6.13
C HIS A 94 -19.64 5.69 4.90
N SER A 95 -18.70 6.02 4.03
CA SER A 95 -18.92 6.82 2.83
C SER A 95 -18.86 5.94 1.58
N ARG A 96 -19.91 5.98 0.76
CA ARG A 96 -20.06 5.13 -0.45
C ARG A 96 -19.37 5.73 -1.68
N ASP A 97 -18.21 6.34 -1.52
CA ASP A 97 -17.45 6.92 -2.63
C ASP A 97 -16.27 6.06 -3.09
N LEU A 98 -16.10 4.89 -2.49
CA LEU A 98 -15.11 3.90 -2.92
C LEU A 98 -15.55 3.29 -4.27
N PHE A 99 -14.74 3.52 -5.29
CA PHE A 99 -14.94 2.86 -6.59
C PHE A 99 -14.24 1.50 -6.60
N ALA A 100 -14.96 0.46 -6.16
CA ALA A 100 -14.46 -0.91 -6.01
C ALA A 100 -13.74 -1.46 -7.27
N PRO A 101 -14.19 -1.23 -8.53
CA PRO A 101 -13.46 -1.71 -9.72
C PRO A 101 -12.04 -1.14 -9.86
N ALA A 102 -11.73 0.01 -9.23
CA ALA A 102 -10.37 0.55 -9.27
C ALA A 102 -9.39 -0.29 -8.44
N LEU A 103 -9.84 -1.00 -7.42
CA LEU A 103 -9.01 -1.89 -6.61
C LEU A 103 -8.45 -3.06 -7.42
N ALA A 104 -9.21 -3.57 -8.40
CA ALA A 104 -8.73 -4.61 -9.30
C ALA A 104 -7.52 -4.16 -10.13
N ARG A 105 -7.40 -2.86 -10.44
CA ARG A 105 -6.27 -2.31 -11.19
C ARG A 105 -4.95 -2.35 -10.41
N VAL A 106 -5.01 -2.42 -9.10
CA VAL A 106 -3.86 -2.58 -8.20
C VAL A 106 -3.76 -4.00 -7.63
N GLY A 107 -4.45 -4.96 -8.24
CA GLY A 107 -4.38 -6.39 -7.93
C GLY A 107 -5.31 -6.87 -6.83
N LEU A 108 -6.08 -6.01 -6.18
CA LEU A 108 -7.07 -6.43 -5.19
C LEU A 108 -8.42 -6.68 -5.87
N HIS A 109 -8.69 -7.95 -6.18
CA HIS A 109 -9.93 -8.35 -6.82
C HIS A 109 -11.14 -8.18 -5.91
N PRO A 110 -12.30 -7.76 -6.46
CA PRO A 110 -13.53 -7.54 -5.68
C PRO A 110 -14.05 -8.76 -4.93
N ASP A 111 -13.85 -9.97 -5.45
CA ASP A 111 -14.21 -11.25 -4.84
C ASP A 111 -13.48 -11.55 -3.54
N ARG A 112 -12.35 -10.87 -3.30
CA ARG A 112 -11.59 -10.95 -2.06
C ARG A 112 -12.02 -9.92 -1.02
N VAL A 113 -12.88 -8.96 -1.36
CA VAL A 113 -13.22 -7.83 -0.49
C VAL A 113 -14.63 -7.97 0.06
N VAL A 114 -14.73 -8.07 1.38
CA VAL A 114 -15.98 -7.98 2.12
C VAL A 114 -16.16 -6.54 2.60
N TYR A 115 -17.18 -5.86 2.12
CA TYR A 115 -17.49 -4.50 2.52
C TYR A 115 -18.38 -4.47 3.76
N CYS A 116 -17.93 -3.76 4.80
CA CYS A 116 -18.70 -3.45 5.99
C CYS A 116 -19.08 -1.96 5.95
N GLU A 117 -20.28 -1.66 5.47
CA GLU A 117 -20.80 -0.29 5.44
C GLU A 117 -21.40 0.05 6.81
N THR A 118 -20.96 1.16 7.39
CA THR A 118 -21.46 1.68 8.66
C THR A 118 -22.26 2.97 8.43
N TRP A 119 -23.10 3.32 9.39
CA TRP A 119 -23.91 4.54 9.32
C TRP A 119 -23.13 5.79 9.73
N ARG A 120 -22.09 5.62 10.54
CA ARG A 120 -21.30 6.71 11.13
C ARG A 120 -19.82 6.33 11.19
N ASP A 121 -18.97 7.32 11.07
CA ASP A 121 -17.52 7.19 11.20
C ASP A 121 -17.10 6.48 12.51
N ALA A 122 -17.82 6.77 13.62
CA ALA A 122 -17.55 6.15 14.92
C ALA A 122 -17.77 4.62 14.95
N GLU A 123 -18.54 4.05 14.04
CA GLU A 123 -18.82 2.62 13.97
C GLU A 123 -17.76 1.82 13.19
N VAL A 124 -16.92 2.51 12.42
CA VAL A 124 -15.83 1.88 11.64
C VAL A 124 -14.81 1.23 12.57
N LEU A 125 -14.42 1.90 13.65
CA LEU A 125 -13.42 1.37 14.60
C LEU A 125 -13.85 0.07 15.28
N PRO A 126 -15.07 -0.05 15.85
CA PRO A 126 -15.58 -1.32 16.37
C PRO A 126 -15.64 -2.44 15.31
N ALA A 127 -16.06 -2.11 14.08
CA ALA A 127 -16.09 -3.09 12.99
C ALA A 127 -14.68 -3.59 12.64
N MET A 128 -13.68 -2.70 12.60
CA MET A 128 -12.28 -3.09 12.41
C MET A 128 -11.78 -3.98 13.54
N GLU A 129 -12.06 -3.64 14.81
CA GLU A 129 -11.65 -4.45 15.95
C GLU A 129 -12.23 -5.87 15.89
N GLU A 130 -13.49 -5.99 15.52
CA GLU A 130 -14.11 -7.30 15.32
C GLU A 130 -13.46 -8.06 14.16
N GLY A 131 -13.26 -7.41 13.02
CA GLY A 131 -12.56 -8.00 11.88
C GLY A 131 -11.16 -8.51 12.23
N LEU A 132 -10.40 -7.76 13.02
CA LEU A 132 -9.04 -8.14 13.44
C LEU A 132 -8.98 -9.39 14.33
N ARG A 133 -10.10 -9.85 14.91
CA ARG A 133 -10.17 -11.12 15.65
C ARG A 133 -10.20 -12.34 14.74
N HIS A 134 -10.52 -12.15 13.46
CA HIS A 134 -10.65 -13.23 12.47
C HIS A 134 -9.33 -13.48 11.75
N ARG A 135 -8.53 -14.41 12.25
CA ARG A 135 -7.19 -14.76 11.71
C ARG A 135 -7.20 -15.25 10.25
N GLY A 136 -8.36 -15.55 9.69
CA GLY A 136 -8.50 -15.92 8.28
C GLY A 136 -8.51 -14.74 7.30
N LEU A 137 -8.51 -13.49 7.81
CA LEU A 137 -8.43 -12.31 6.97
C LEU A 137 -6.97 -11.99 6.64
N ALA A 138 -6.71 -11.58 5.40
CA ALA A 138 -5.43 -11.04 4.97
C ALA A 138 -5.17 -9.66 5.60
N GLY A 139 -6.22 -8.87 5.73
CA GLY A 139 -6.14 -7.55 6.34
C GLY A 139 -7.51 -6.92 6.56
N VAL A 140 -7.51 -5.88 7.39
CA VAL A 140 -8.70 -5.08 7.70
C VAL A 140 -8.39 -3.62 7.38
N VAL A 141 -9.24 -2.99 6.57
CA VAL A 141 -9.17 -1.56 6.26
C VAL A 141 -10.29 -0.82 6.96
N GLY A 142 -10.01 0.34 7.51
CA GLY A 142 -11.03 1.28 7.95
C GLY A 142 -10.80 2.66 7.35
N GLU A 143 -11.84 3.25 6.81
CA GLU A 143 -11.83 4.63 6.34
C GLU A 143 -12.39 5.54 7.42
N LEU A 144 -11.56 6.45 7.92
CA LEU A 144 -11.87 7.31 9.07
C LEU A 144 -11.48 8.75 8.78
N THR A 145 -12.18 9.69 9.40
CA THR A 145 -11.74 11.10 9.42
C THR A 145 -10.63 11.29 10.46
N ARG A 146 -10.84 10.80 11.68
CA ARG A 146 -9.91 10.94 12.80
C ARG A 146 -9.81 9.66 13.62
N MET A 147 -8.66 9.45 14.24
CA MET A 147 -8.45 8.33 15.16
C MET A 147 -7.59 8.77 16.35
N ALA A 148 -8.19 8.80 17.54
CA ALA A 148 -7.49 9.10 18.77
C ALA A 148 -6.51 8.00 19.20
N LEU A 149 -5.62 8.30 20.15
CA LEU A 149 -4.57 7.39 20.61
C LEU A 149 -5.14 6.09 21.20
N THR A 150 -6.20 6.15 21.99
CA THR A 150 -6.77 4.94 22.66
C THR A 150 -7.31 3.93 21.65
N PRO A 151 -8.18 4.28 20.69
CA PRO A 151 -8.57 3.37 19.63
C PRO A 151 -7.39 2.83 18.82
N SER A 152 -6.39 3.67 18.51
CA SER A 152 -5.21 3.21 17.76
C SER A 152 -4.41 2.15 18.52
N ARG A 153 -4.31 2.23 19.86
CA ARG A 153 -3.68 1.19 20.68
C ARG A 153 -4.46 -0.12 20.65
N ARG A 154 -5.79 -0.04 20.70
CA ARG A 154 -6.64 -1.24 20.64
C ARG A 154 -6.50 -1.97 19.29
N LEU A 155 -6.54 -1.22 18.19
CA LEU A 155 -6.31 -1.80 16.86
C LEU A 155 -4.90 -2.40 16.71
N GLN A 156 -3.86 -1.72 17.23
CA GLN A 156 -2.49 -2.25 17.18
C GLN A 156 -2.38 -3.56 17.95
N LEU A 157 -2.92 -3.64 19.17
CA LEU A 157 -2.91 -4.86 19.98
C LEU A 157 -3.72 -5.98 19.34
N ALA A 158 -4.87 -5.67 18.74
CA ALA A 158 -5.68 -6.64 18.02
C ALA A 158 -4.95 -7.20 16.80
N ALA A 159 -4.28 -6.36 16.02
CA ALA A 159 -3.48 -6.77 14.88
C ALA A 159 -2.28 -7.64 15.30
N GLU A 160 -1.54 -7.25 16.34
CA GLU A 160 -0.43 -8.04 16.89
C GLU A 160 -0.90 -9.40 17.42
N GLY A 161 -2.03 -9.45 18.12
CA GLY A 161 -2.58 -10.68 18.70
C GLY A 161 -3.12 -11.67 17.66
N SER A 162 -3.62 -11.18 16.53
CA SER A 162 -4.19 -12.01 15.47
C SER A 162 -3.21 -12.34 14.33
N GLY A 163 -2.24 -11.46 14.08
CA GLY A 163 -1.38 -11.49 12.89
C GLY A 163 -2.02 -10.83 11.65
N VAL A 164 -3.24 -10.30 11.75
CA VAL A 164 -3.96 -9.64 10.66
C VAL A 164 -3.49 -8.20 10.53
N THR A 165 -3.13 -7.77 9.32
CA THR A 165 -2.66 -6.41 9.07
C THR A 165 -3.81 -5.42 9.07
N ALA A 166 -3.69 -4.33 9.84
CA ALA A 166 -4.67 -3.26 9.94
C ALA A 166 -4.20 -2.01 9.19
N LEU A 167 -5.03 -1.50 8.28
CA LEU A 167 -4.81 -0.26 7.55
C LEU A 167 -5.91 0.74 7.89
N VAL A 168 -5.54 1.94 8.33
CA VAL A 168 -6.48 3.05 8.49
C VAL A 168 -6.20 4.09 7.41
N VAL A 169 -7.18 4.32 6.55
CA VAL A 169 -7.15 5.40 5.54
C VAL A 169 -7.84 6.62 6.12
N HIS A 170 -7.05 7.67 6.39
CA HIS A 170 -7.56 8.94 6.88
C HIS A 170 -8.09 9.80 5.74
N ARG A 171 -9.38 10.07 5.81
CA ARG A 171 -10.13 10.88 4.86
C ARG A 171 -10.09 12.35 5.29
N LEU A 172 -9.48 13.21 4.48
CA LEU A 172 -9.46 14.64 4.75
C LEU A 172 -10.80 15.28 4.34
N CYS A 173 -11.46 15.93 5.28
CA CYS A 173 -12.56 16.84 4.96
C CYS A 173 -12.04 18.12 4.29
N ALA A 174 -12.86 18.75 3.44
CA ALA A 174 -12.50 19.99 2.77
C ALA A 174 -12.20 21.08 3.81
N GLY A 175 -11.00 21.67 3.78
CA GLY A 175 -10.57 22.74 4.67
C GLY A 175 -9.83 22.29 5.94
N GLU A 176 -9.72 20.99 6.22
CA GLU A 176 -8.92 20.49 7.34
C GLU A 176 -7.47 20.26 6.92
N ALA A 177 -6.56 20.99 7.57
CA ALA A 177 -5.17 20.57 7.68
C ALA A 177 -5.13 19.50 8.77
N ALA A 178 -4.91 18.24 8.41
CA ALA A 178 -4.80 17.18 9.41
C ALA A 178 -3.50 17.36 10.19
N GLU A 179 -3.55 17.98 11.34
CA GLU A 179 -2.51 17.83 12.35
C GLU A 179 -2.46 16.35 12.73
N PRO A 180 -1.31 15.69 12.65
CA PRO A 180 -1.20 14.28 12.92
C PRO A 180 -1.37 13.99 14.41
N GLU A 181 -2.54 13.46 14.78
CA GLU A 181 -2.80 13.03 16.15
C GLU A 181 -1.82 11.93 16.61
N PRO A 182 -1.47 11.88 17.92
CA PRO A 182 -0.70 10.77 18.47
C PRO A 182 -1.36 9.42 18.16
N SER A 183 -0.58 8.43 17.75
CA SER A 183 -1.09 7.12 17.36
C SER A 183 -0.12 6.02 17.74
N ALA A 184 -0.64 4.82 18.00
CA ALA A 184 0.11 3.61 18.24
C ALA A 184 0.54 2.89 16.93
N ALA A 185 0.13 3.39 15.77
CA ALA A 185 0.45 2.77 14.49
C ALA A 185 1.96 2.59 14.29
N ARG A 186 2.35 1.49 13.65
CA ARG A 186 3.73 1.14 13.33
C ARG A 186 4.32 2.13 12.33
N THR A 187 3.53 2.48 11.30
CA THR A 187 3.92 3.48 10.30
C THR A 187 2.78 4.47 10.05
N ARG A 188 3.16 5.69 9.64
CA ARG A 188 2.25 6.71 9.13
C ARG A 188 2.74 7.18 7.77
N TRP A 189 1.90 7.00 6.79
CA TRP A 189 2.13 7.37 5.41
C TRP A 189 1.28 8.56 5.01
N ARG A 190 1.81 9.42 4.16
CA ARG A 190 1.07 10.42 3.42
C ARG A 190 1.22 10.11 1.95
N VAL A 191 0.09 9.99 1.24
CA VAL A 191 0.08 9.52 -0.15
C VAL A 191 -0.60 10.55 -1.02
N ALA A 192 0.08 10.97 -2.08
CA ALA A 192 -0.42 11.98 -3.01
C ALA A 192 -0.09 11.58 -4.45
N PRO A 193 -0.91 11.98 -5.44
CA PRO A 193 -0.49 11.91 -6.84
C PRO A 193 0.72 12.82 -7.06
N ALA A 194 1.70 12.35 -7.82
CA ALA A 194 2.83 13.14 -8.25
C ALA A 194 2.68 13.54 -9.72
N PRO A 195 3.03 14.79 -10.08
CA PRO A 195 3.06 15.17 -11.48
C PRO A 195 4.14 14.35 -12.22
N PRO A 196 3.95 14.07 -13.50
CA PRO A 196 5.00 13.51 -14.33
C PRO A 196 6.15 14.53 -14.43
N GLU A 197 7.36 14.15 -14.04
CA GLU A 197 8.54 14.98 -14.23
C GLU A 197 8.99 14.94 -15.70
N GLY A 198 9.33 16.09 -16.26
CA GLY A 198 9.98 16.19 -17.58
C GLY A 198 9.09 15.94 -18.80
N ILE A 199 7.78 15.88 -18.64
CA ILE A 199 6.87 15.75 -19.79
C ILE A 199 6.45 17.15 -20.23
N ASP A 200 6.97 17.60 -21.38
CA ASP A 200 6.32 18.66 -22.13
C ASP A 200 4.89 18.22 -22.43
N ARG A 201 3.90 18.88 -21.81
CA ARG A 201 2.47 18.55 -21.90
C ARG A 201 1.95 18.47 -23.34
N ARG A 202 2.77 18.87 -24.33
CA ARG A 202 2.41 18.92 -25.73
C ARG A 202 2.82 17.70 -26.56
N MET A 203 3.76 16.85 -26.09
CA MET A 203 4.34 15.80 -26.94
C MET A 203 4.21 14.36 -26.46
N ASP A 204 3.91 14.08 -25.20
CA ASP A 204 3.83 12.69 -24.74
C ASP A 204 2.41 12.25 -24.38
N ARG A 205 1.68 11.77 -25.40
CA ARG A 205 0.41 11.05 -25.25
C ARG A 205 0.58 9.61 -24.75
N ARG A 206 1.79 9.17 -24.44
CA ARG A 206 2.02 7.89 -23.79
C ARG A 206 1.73 8.08 -22.30
N LEU A 207 0.49 7.78 -21.91
CA LEU A 207 0.08 7.68 -20.52
C LEU A 207 0.87 6.55 -19.89
N GLY A 208 2.02 6.86 -19.31
CA GLY A 208 2.75 5.99 -18.42
C GLY A 208 1.89 5.67 -17.19
N ARG A 209 2.37 4.77 -16.35
CA ARG A 209 1.72 4.48 -15.05
C ARG A 209 1.62 5.79 -14.24
N PRO A 210 0.51 6.03 -13.53
CA PRO A 210 0.40 7.17 -12.61
C PRO A 210 1.57 7.16 -11.62
N ARG A 211 2.03 8.33 -11.21
CA ARG A 211 3.07 8.46 -10.20
C ARG A 211 2.48 8.91 -8.88
N TRP A 212 3.03 8.38 -7.80
CA TRP A 212 2.66 8.72 -6.45
C TRP A 212 3.86 9.26 -5.69
N ARG A 213 3.59 10.27 -4.87
CA ARG A 213 4.49 10.72 -3.81
C ARG A 213 4.11 9.97 -2.54
N LEU A 214 5.00 9.14 -2.05
CA LEU A 214 4.88 8.44 -0.78
C LEU A 214 5.78 9.14 0.24
N GLU A 215 5.21 9.59 1.34
CA GLU A 215 5.94 10.17 2.45
C GLU A 215 5.72 9.28 3.68
N LEU A 216 6.78 8.65 4.17
CA LEU A 216 6.79 7.97 5.46
C LEU A 216 7.02 9.01 6.54
N GLN A 217 5.94 9.54 7.10
CA GLN A 217 6.00 10.60 8.11
C GLN A 217 6.50 10.09 9.45
N ARG A 218 6.18 8.83 9.76
CA ARG A 218 6.60 8.16 10.99
C ARG A 218 6.76 6.66 10.76
N CYS A 219 7.84 6.11 11.31
CA CYS A 219 8.07 4.67 11.38
C CYS A 219 8.65 4.31 12.76
N ARG A 220 8.05 3.37 13.45
CA ARG A 220 8.56 2.87 14.71
C ARG A 220 9.78 1.99 14.47
N GLY A 221 10.96 2.46 14.88
CA GLY A 221 12.23 1.77 14.66
C GLY A 221 12.85 1.94 13.26
N GLY A 222 12.26 2.82 12.42
CA GLY A 222 12.78 3.21 11.12
C GLY A 222 12.93 4.72 10.99
N ALA A 223 13.31 5.20 9.80
CA ALA A 223 13.50 6.60 9.50
C ALA A 223 12.38 7.16 8.61
N PRO A 224 11.90 8.39 8.85
CA PRO A 224 11.04 9.10 7.91
C PRO A 224 11.74 9.27 6.55
N GLY A 225 10.94 9.33 5.48
CA GLY A 225 11.47 9.48 4.13
C GLY A 225 10.38 9.79 3.11
N GLY A 226 10.80 10.13 1.89
CA GLY A 226 9.90 10.43 0.80
C GLY A 226 10.40 9.90 -0.52
N TRP A 227 9.49 9.36 -1.33
CA TRP A 227 9.80 8.73 -2.62
C TRP A 227 8.76 9.11 -3.66
N ILE A 228 9.21 9.24 -4.91
CA ILE A 228 8.33 9.26 -6.07
C ILE A 228 8.40 7.87 -6.68
N VAL A 229 7.25 7.23 -6.79
CA VAL A 229 7.11 5.87 -7.34
C VAL A 229 6.06 5.83 -8.44
N GLU A 230 6.13 4.84 -9.31
CA GLU A 230 4.99 4.48 -10.15
C GLU A 230 3.93 3.80 -9.29
N ALA A 231 2.66 4.09 -9.57
CA ALA A 231 1.52 3.47 -8.91
C ALA A 231 1.59 1.94 -8.94
N CYS A 232 0.91 1.29 -8.02
CA CYS A 232 0.82 -0.16 -8.01
C CYS A 232 0.32 -0.71 -9.36
N ASP A 233 0.94 -1.80 -9.81
CA ASP A 233 0.47 -2.57 -10.97
C ASP A 233 -0.65 -3.56 -10.58
N ALA A 234 -1.07 -4.38 -11.54
CA ALA A 234 -2.08 -5.41 -11.34
C ALA A 234 -1.66 -6.53 -10.36
N GLN A 235 -0.43 -6.53 -9.87
CA GLN A 235 0.10 -7.41 -8.83
C GLN A 235 0.34 -6.66 -7.51
N GLY A 236 -0.11 -5.42 -7.38
CA GLY A 236 0.09 -4.59 -6.20
C GLY A 236 1.51 -4.09 -5.99
N ARG A 237 2.37 -4.14 -7.00
CA ARG A 237 3.80 -3.79 -6.91
C ARG A 237 4.04 -2.35 -7.34
N LEU A 238 4.83 -1.64 -6.54
CA LEU A 238 5.38 -0.33 -6.87
C LEU A 238 6.59 -0.49 -7.80
N ALA A 239 6.94 0.55 -8.53
CA ALA A 239 8.19 0.63 -9.27
C ALA A 239 8.81 2.02 -9.13
N ILE A 240 10.11 2.12 -9.32
CA ILE A 240 10.78 3.42 -9.47
C ILE A 240 10.53 3.90 -10.90
N PRO A 241 10.12 5.18 -11.10
CA PRO A 241 9.98 5.73 -12.43
C PRO A 241 11.30 5.59 -13.19
N ALA A 242 11.24 5.02 -14.41
CA ALA A 242 12.41 5.05 -15.28
C ALA A 242 12.77 6.52 -15.53
N VAL A 243 13.95 6.92 -15.10
CA VAL A 243 14.56 8.18 -15.54
C VAL A 243 14.76 7.99 -17.05
N LEU A 244 14.01 8.72 -17.88
CA LEU A 244 14.33 8.81 -19.30
C LEU A 244 15.76 9.36 -19.36
N ALA A 245 16.71 8.46 -19.61
CA ALA A 245 18.09 8.84 -19.85
C ALA A 245 18.09 9.92 -20.92
N ASP A 246 18.77 11.02 -20.64
CA ASP A 246 18.94 12.21 -21.42
C ASP A 246 18.83 11.95 -22.93
N ARG A 247 17.74 12.39 -23.54
CA ARG A 247 17.69 12.48 -24.99
C ARG A 247 18.61 13.64 -25.33
N PRO A 248 19.70 13.43 -26.07
CA PRO A 248 20.59 14.53 -26.40
C PRO A 248 19.74 15.64 -27.06
N ALA A 249 19.87 16.85 -26.54
CA ALA A 249 19.15 18.01 -27.03
C ALA A 249 19.31 18.08 -28.55
N ALA A 250 18.19 18.10 -29.28
CA ALA A 250 18.22 18.26 -30.72
C ALA A 250 18.97 19.56 -31.01
N PRO A 251 19.94 19.57 -31.95
CA PRO A 251 20.72 20.77 -32.26
C PRO A 251 19.76 21.88 -32.66
N GLU A 252 19.90 23.00 -31.99
CA GLU A 252 19.13 24.23 -32.25
C GLU A 252 19.33 24.62 -33.72
N ARG A 253 18.28 24.52 -34.55
CA ARG A 253 18.28 25.03 -35.90
C ARG A 253 18.34 26.55 -35.83
N VAL A 254 19.54 27.11 -35.96
CA VAL A 254 19.76 28.51 -36.19
C VAL A 254 19.08 28.86 -37.53
N LEU A 255 17.89 29.40 -37.45
CA LEU A 255 17.24 30.06 -38.59
C LEU A 255 18.03 31.31 -38.94
N ARG A 256 18.98 31.18 -39.89
CA ARG A 256 19.59 32.35 -40.53
C ARG A 256 18.49 33.10 -41.26
N ARG A 257 18.09 34.23 -40.73
CA ARG A 257 17.26 35.24 -41.42
C ARG A 257 18.07 35.71 -42.62
N ALA A 258 17.64 35.36 -43.82
CA ALA A 258 18.10 36.01 -45.04
C ALA A 258 17.53 37.44 -45.07
N VAL A 259 18.38 38.40 -44.95
CA VAL A 259 18.07 39.81 -45.25
C VAL A 259 18.15 39.95 -46.75
N ARG A 260 17.05 40.40 -47.34
CA ARG A 260 17.01 41.11 -48.62
C ARG A 260 16.35 42.44 -48.40
#